data_e90599565c6a1c359f06d6adbb9475b5
#
_entry.id   e90599565c6a1c359f06d6adbb9475b5
#
_cell.length_a   1.000
_cell.length_b   1.000
_cell.length_c   1.000
_cell.angle_alpha   90.00
_cell.angle_beta   90.00
_cell.angle_gamma   90.00
#
_symmetry.space_group_name_H-M   'P 1'
#
loop_
_entity.id
_entity.type
_entity.pdbx_description
1 polymer ?
#
loop_
_entity_poly.entity_id
_entity_poly.type
_entity_poly.pdbx_seq_one_letter_code
_entity_poly.pdbx_strand_id
1 'polypeptide(L)'
;FGFIWNEILYRPLFNVLIWLYNNVTDHNLGWAVVLLTIGLRIILLPLNMISEYNRVKNEELGLEIDKMSNDFKFDPVLRKQHVRALIKTRKVRPWAKTLGLAFQLLVLVLLYQVFWRGITGEKLIKYLYHWVDFPGTINVMFYGFNLGKVHDIVWAGIVGVLMLVEVYIEVRRNKKAPTKSDLLYFILFPLATFYLLWILPMVKSLFVLTSIVFSAIVNPLLHSAMKPKKKADTDTHH
;
A
#
# COMPACT_ATOMS: atom_id res chain seq x y z
N PHE A 1 -0.96 20.42 16.12
CA PHE A 1 -0.95 19.56 14.90
C PHE A 1 0.05 20.06 13.87
N GLY A 2 0.16 21.36 13.60
CA GLY A 2 1.06 21.91 12.57
C GLY A 2 2.55 21.67 12.83
N PHE A 3 3.00 21.70 14.08
CA PHE A 3 4.39 21.45 14.44
C PHE A 3 4.79 19.98 14.20
N ILE A 4 4.01 19.01 14.68
CA ILE A 4 4.25 17.57 14.47
C ILE A 4 4.26 17.25 12.97
N TRP A 5 3.33 17.82 12.23
CA TRP A 5 3.23 17.64 10.79
C TRP A 5 4.46 18.17 10.05
N ASN A 6 4.86 19.40 10.34
CA ASN A 6 5.95 20.04 9.62
C ASN A 6 7.33 19.52 10.04
N GLU A 7 7.61 19.41 11.35
CA GLU A 7 8.96 19.10 11.84
C GLU A 7 9.24 17.58 11.90
N ILE A 8 8.23 16.75 12.18
CA ILE A 8 8.46 15.30 12.37
C ILE A 8 8.20 14.52 11.07
N LEU A 9 7.27 14.97 10.22
CA LEU A 9 6.88 14.23 9.04
C LEU A 9 7.36 14.89 7.75
N TYR A 10 6.97 16.15 7.52
CA TYR A 10 7.24 16.83 6.26
C TYR A 10 8.73 17.12 6.06
N ARG A 11 9.37 17.75 7.03
CA ARG A 11 10.76 18.19 6.94
C ARG A 11 11.76 17.04 6.77
N PRO A 12 11.68 15.95 7.56
CA PRO A 12 12.56 14.79 7.34
C PRO A 12 12.36 14.16 5.97
N LEU A 13 11.10 13.92 5.56
CA LEU A 13 10.78 13.31 4.27
C LEU A 13 11.29 14.15 3.10
N PHE A 14 11.10 15.46 3.20
CA PHE A 14 11.58 16.43 2.22
C PHE A 14 13.10 16.41 2.11
N ASN A 15 13.81 16.43 3.24
CA ASN A 15 15.28 16.41 3.25
C ASN A 15 15.84 15.09 2.71
N VAL A 16 15.23 13.96 3.04
CA VAL A 16 15.63 12.66 2.45
C VAL A 16 15.41 12.68 0.93
N LEU A 17 14.31 13.24 0.43
CA LEU A 17 14.07 13.35 -1.00
C LEU A 17 15.14 14.19 -1.70
N ILE A 18 15.49 15.36 -1.14
CA ILE A 18 16.51 16.24 -1.72
C ILE A 18 17.92 15.62 -1.60
N TRP A 19 18.20 14.94 -0.50
CA TRP A 19 19.46 14.20 -0.34
C TRP A 19 19.61 13.07 -1.37
N LEU A 20 18.55 12.30 -1.61
CA LEU A 20 18.53 11.27 -2.66
C LEU A 20 18.72 11.90 -4.05
N TYR A 21 18.06 13.02 -4.31
CA TYR A 21 18.18 13.76 -5.56
C TYR A 21 19.62 14.22 -5.83
N ASN A 22 20.28 14.77 -4.81
CA ASN A 22 21.64 15.31 -4.95
C ASN A 22 22.72 14.23 -5.03
N ASN A 23 22.58 13.14 -4.24
CA ASN A 23 23.71 12.24 -3.99
C ASN A 23 23.55 10.85 -4.63
N VAL A 24 22.33 10.43 -4.97
CA VAL A 24 22.06 9.04 -5.38
C VAL A 24 21.52 8.94 -6.80
N THR A 25 20.73 9.92 -7.24
CA THR A 25 19.96 9.80 -8.49
C THR A 25 20.43 10.73 -9.62
N ASP A 26 21.64 11.23 -9.55
CA ASP A 26 22.23 12.14 -10.54
C ASP A 26 21.27 13.27 -10.96
N HIS A 27 20.70 13.94 -9.96
CA HIS A 27 19.72 15.02 -10.15
C HIS A 27 18.45 14.62 -10.92
N ASN A 28 18.03 13.37 -10.79
CA ASN A 28 16.78 12.88 -11.35
C ASN A 28 15.71 12.72 -10.25
N LEU A 29 14.73 13.64 -10.25
CA LEU A 29 13.70 13.66 -9.22
C LEU A 29 12.78 12.42 -9.27
N GLY A 30 12.53 11.87 -10.46
CA GLY A 30 11.71 10.66 -10.61
C GLY A 30 12.32 9.47 -9.89
N TRP A 31 13.61 9.22 -10.10
CA TRP A 31 14.33 8.17 -9.39
C TRP A 31 14.44 8.45 -7.89
N ALA A 32 14.58 9.70 -7.48
CA ALA A 32 14.57 10.06 -6.06
C ALA A 32 13.23 9.71 -5.39
N VAL A 33 12.10 9.96 -6.08
CA VAL A 33 10.76 9.57 -5.60
C VAL A 33 10.60 8.04 -5.56
N VAL A 34 11.09 7.32 -6.56
CA VAL A 34 11.06 5.84 -6.58
C VAL A 34 11.83 5.28 -5.40
N LEU A 35 13.08 5.71 -5.17
CA LEU A 35 13.90 5.24 -4.07
C LEU A 35 13.32 5.62 -2.71
N LEU A 36 12.81 6.85 -2.55
CA LEU A 36 12.11 7.26 -1.35
C LEU A 36 10.91 6.36 -1.06
N THR A 37 10.12 6.05 -2.09
CA THR A 37 8.95 5.18 -1.97
C THR A 37 9.34 3.78 -1.51
N ILE A 38 10.38 3.20 -2.12
CA ILE A 38 10.90 1.89 -1.73
C ILE A 38 11.41 1.91 -0.29
N GLY A 39 12.18 2.93 0.09
CA GLY A 39 12.68 3.10 1.45
C GLY A 39 11.54 3.17 2.48
N LEU A 40 10.50 3.95 2.21
CA LEU A 40 9.31 4.03 3.05
C LEU A 40 8.57 2.67 3.14
N ARG A 41 8.47 1.94 2.03
CA ARG A 41 7.87 0.60 2.00
C ARG A 41 8.68 -0.40 2.82
N ILE A 42 10.00 -0.32 2.81
CA ILE A 42 10.87 -1.14 3.66
C ILE A 42 10.66 -0.81 5.15
N ILE A 43 10.59 0.47 5.50
CA ILE A 43 10.29 0.89 6.88
C ILE A 43 8.92 0.39 7.33
N LEU A 44 7.95 0.31 6.41
CA LEU A 44 6.61 -0.19 6.67
C LEU A 44 6.47 -1.72 6.59
N LEU A 45 7.53 -2.44 6.19
CA LEU A 45 7.51 -3.91 6.09
C LEU A 45 6.98 -4.59 7.36
N PRO A 46 7.38 -4.21 8.59
CA PRO A 46 6.84 -4.84 9.80
C PRO A 46 5.31 -4.75 9.90
N LEU A 47 4.74 -3.60 9.51
CA LEU A 47 3.27 -3.43 9.49
C LEU A 47 2.62 -4.28 8.40
N ASN A 48 3.25 -4.37 7.23
CA ASN A 48 2.78 -5.25 6.15
C ASN A 48 2.84 -6.72 6.57
N MET A 49 3.89 -7.14 7.29
CA MET A 49 4.01 -8.49 7.85
C MET A 49 2.86 -8.80 8.82
N ILE A 50 2.54 -7.90 9.74
CA ILE A 50 1.42 -8.07 10.67
C ILE A 50 0.09 -8.16 9.91
N SER A 51 -0.09 -7.34 8.89
CA SER A 51 -1.29 -7.34 8.05
C SER A 51 -1.44 -8.66 7.31
N GLU A 52 -0.37 -9.17 6.69
CA GLU A 52 -0.36 -10.42 5.94
C GLU A 52 -0.54 -11.64 6.86
N TYR A 53 0.09 -11.64 8.03
CA TYR A 53 -0.15 -12.67 9.05
C TYR A 53 -1.61 -12.74 9.48
N ASN A 54 -2.25 -11.59 9.72
CA ASN A 54 -3.67 -11.55 10.04
C ASN A 54 -4.53 -12.04 8.86
N ARG A 55 -4.11 -11.78 7.62
CA ARG A 55 -4.79 -12.25 6.42
C ARG A 55 -4.73 -13.78 6.30
N VAL A 56 -3.56 -14.38 6.48
CA VAL A 56 -3.39 -15.86 6.47
C VAL A 56 -4.26 -16.49 7.55
N LYS A 57 -4.26 -15.94 8.76
CA LYS A 57 -5.14 -16.42 9.84
C LYS A 57 -6.63 -16.30 9.51
N ASN A 58 -7.03 -15.25 8.83
CA ASN A 58 -8.42 -15.08 8.40
C ASN A 58 -8.82 -16.07 7.30
N GLU A 59 -7.89 -16.40 6.38
CA GLU A 59 -8.10 -17.44 5.38
C GLU A 59 -8.29 -18.81 6.03
N GLU A 60 -7.44 -19.19 7.00
CA GLU A 60 -7.57 -20.43 7.77
C GLU A 60 -8.90 -20.48 8.53
N LEU A 61 -9.25 -19.39 9.22
CA LEU A 61 -10.52 -19.26 9.93
C LEU A 61 -11.71 -19.42 8.98
N GLY A 62 -11.63 -18.86 7.79
CA GLY A 62 -12.65 -19.03 6.75
C GLY A 62 -12.84 -20.49 6.37
N LEU A 63 -11.75 -21.23 6.16
CA LEU A 63 -11.81 -22.67 5.84
C LEU A 63 -12.38 -23.51 7.00
N GLU A 64 -12.04 -23.18 8.25
CA GLU A 64 -12.62 -23.84 9.43
C GLU A 64 -14.13 -23.57 9.56
N ILE A 65 -14.56 -22.31 9.32
CA ILE A 65 -15.99 -21.95 9.31
C ILE A 65 -16.74 -22.69 8.21
N ASP A 66 -16.16 -22.81 7.02
CA ASP A 66 -16.78 -23.50 5.89
C ASP A 66 -16.92 -25.00 6.18
N LYS A 67 -15.91 -25.65 6.81
CA LYS A 67 -15.99 -27.04 7.28
C LYS A 67 -17.09 -27.20 8.32
N MET A 68 -17.09 -26.41 9.38
CA MET A 68 -18.14 -26.45 10.41
C MET A 68 -19.52 -26.16 9.85
N SER A 69 -19.63 -25.27 8.88
CA SER A 69 -20.92 -24.97 8.21
C SER A 69 -21.46 -26.17 7.43
N ASN A 70 -20.59 -27.02 6.92
CA ASN A 70 -20.97 -28.27 6.26
C ASN A 70 -21.32 -29.38 7.26
N ASP A 71 -20.58 -29.49 8.37
CA ASP A 71 -20.82 -30.48 9.41
C ASP A 71 -22.14 -30.23 10.15
N PHE A 72 -22.50 -28.97 10.41
CA PHE A 72 -23.76 -28.56 11.06
C PHE A 72 -24.80 -28.01 10.08
N LYS A 73 -24.89 -28.57 8.89
CA LYS A 73 -25.79 -28.13 7.82
C LYS A 73 -27.26 -28.14 8.21
N PHE A 74 -27.64 -29.09 9.09
CA PHE A 74 -29.02 -29.30 9.52
C PHE A 74 -29.38 -28.59 10.84
N ASP A 75 -28.40 -27.97 11.55
CA ASP A 75 -28.66 -27.24 12.78
C ASP A 75 -28.11 -25.81 12.71
N PRO A 76 -28.94 -24.84 12.28
CA PRO A 76 -28.51 -23.45 12.13
C PRO A 76 -28.19 -22.75 13.46
N VAL A 77 -28.71 -23.24 14.59
CA VAL A 77 -28.49 -22.65 15.91
C VAL A 77 -27.11 -23.04 16.44
N LEU A 78 -26.79 -24.30 16.45
CA LEU A 78 -25.48 -24.85 16.82
C LEU A 78 -24.37 -24.28 15.91
N ARG A 79 -24.59 -24.23 14.61
CA ARG A 79 -23.68 -23.61 13.66
C ARG A 79 -23.34 -22.18 14.05
N LYS A 80 -24.35 -21.35 14.36
CA LYS A 80 -24.16 -19.95 14.74
C LYS A 80 -23.41 -19.77 16.05
N GLN A 81 -23.62 -20.67 17.01
CA GLN A 81 -22.93 -20.68 18.29
C GLN A 81 -21.45 -21.05 18.13
N HIS A 82 -21.15 -22.13 17.40
CA HIS A 82 -19.79 -22.59 17.14
C HIS A 82 -18.98 -21.57 16.33
N VAL A 83 -19.55 -20.97 15.28
CA VAL A 83 -18.91 -19.92 14.49
C VAL A 83 -18.60 -18.67 15.36
N ARG A 84 -19.53 -18.26 16.24
CA ARG A 84 -19.27 -17.15 17.16
C ARG A 84 -18.17 -17.46 18.18
N ALA A 85 -18.13 -18.66 18.73
CA ALA A 85 -17.09 -19.09 19.65
C ALA A 85 -15.71 -19.10 18.97
N LEU A 86 -15.65 -19.60 17.73
CA LEU A 86 -14.44 -19.64 16.93
C LEU A 86 -13.89 -18.24 16.59
N ILE A 87 -14.75 -17.31 16.21
CA ILE A 87 -14.37 -15.91 15.94
C ILE A 87 -13.87 -15.23 17.23
N LYS A 88 -14.49 -15.52 18.38
CA LYS A 88 -14.13 -14.92 19.67
C LYS A 88 -12.78 -15.42 20.19
N THR A 89 -12.43 -16.68 19.96
CA THR A 89 -11.15 -17.27 20.39
C THR A 89 -9.98 -16.83 19.52
N ARG A 90 -10.20 -16.57 18.25
CA ARG A 90 -9.15 -16.10 17.32
C ARG A 90 -9.13 -14.56 17.33
N LYS A 91 -8.24 -13.97 18.17
CA LYS A 91 -8.01 -12.51 18.23
C LYS A 91 -7.46 -11.98 16.89
N VAL A 92 -8.34 -11.73 15.93
CA VAL A 92 -7.98 -11.08 14.66
C VAL A 92 -7.84 -9.57 14.90
N ARG A 93 -6.70 -9.01 14.54
CA ARG A 93 -6.44 -7.58 14.66
C ARG A 93 -6.66 -6.88 13.30
N PRO A 94 -7.85 -6.30 13.03
CA PRO A 94 -8.13 -5.64 11.74
C PRO A 94 -7.33 -4.35 11.54
N TRP A 95 -6.79 -3.79 12.63
CA TRP A 95 -6.10 -2.51 12.65
C TRP A 95 -4.84 -2.41 11.78
N ALA A 96 -4.14 -3.53 11.56
CA ALA A 96 -2.88 -3.51 10.81
C ALA A 96 -3.09 -3.10 9.34
N LYS A 97 -4.17 -3.58 8.69
CA LYS A 97 -4.52 -3.17 7.31
C LYS A 97 -4.88 -1.69 7.26
N THR A 98 -5.69 -1.22 8.19
CA THR A 98 -6.13 0.17 8.29
C THR A 98 -4.95 1.11 8.56
N LEU A 99 -4.03 0.72 9.44
CA LEU A 99 -2.85 1.49 9.76
C LEU A 99 -1.91 1.64 8.54
N GLY A 100 -1.71 0.55 7.80
CA GLY A 100 -0.92 0.57 6.56
C GLY A 100 -1.51 1.51 5.51
N LEU A 101 -2.83 1.47 5.29
CA LEU A 101 -3.53 2.37 4.38
C LEU A 101 -3.47 3.83 4.85
N ALA A 102 -3.66 4.09 6.15
CA ALA A 102 -3.56 5.42 6.72
C ALA A 102 -2.16 6.01 6.53
N PHE A 103 -1.11 5.20 6.74
CA PHE A 103 0.26 5.63 6.53
C PHE A 103 0.56 5.89 5.04
N GLN A 104 0.05 5.06 4.14
CA GLN A 104 0.18 5.27 2.71
C GLN A 104 -0.47 6.59 2.26
N LEU A 105 -1.67 6.87 2.77
CA LEU A 105 -2.37 8.12 2.50
C LEU A 105 -1.61 9.33 3.07
N LEU A 106 -1.05 9.20 4.27
CA LEU A 106 -0.22 10.23 4.89
C LEU A 106 1.01 10.55 4.03
N VAL A 107 1.74 9.55 3.54
CA VAL A 107 2.89 9.75 2.66
C VAL A 107 2.47 10.41 1.34
N LEU A 108 1.34 10.02 0.78
CA LEU A 108 0.80 10.62 -0.44
C LEU A 108 0.47 12.10 -0.25
N VAL A 109 -0.10 12.46 0.91
CA VAL A 109 -0.38 13.87 1.25
C VAL A 109 0.92 14.65 1.48
N LEU A 110 1.92 14.04 2.13
CA LEU A 110 3.24 14.66 2.34
C LEU A 110 3.95 14.91 1.01
N LEU A 111 3.99 13.95 0.10
CA LEU A 111 4.53 14.13 -1.24
C LEU A 111 3.76 15.22 -2.01
N TYR A 112 2.44 15.31 -1.84
CA TYR A 112 1.66 16.41 -2.41
C TYR A 112 2.14 17.77 -1.91
N GLN A 113 2.36 17.91 -0.63
CA GLN A 113 2.83 19.17 -0.07
C GLN A 113 4.25 19.52 -0.53
N VAL A 114 5.14 18.52 -0.66
CA VAL A 114 6.48 18.69 -1.22
C VAL A 114 6.41 19.30 -2.62
N PHE A 115 5.56 18.71 -3.49
CA PHE A 115 5.43 19.19 -4.86
C PHE A 115 4.65 20.50 -4.99
N TRP A 116 3.66 20.73 -4.15
CA TRP A 116 2.86 21.97 -4.19
C TRP A 116 3.59 23.17 -3.59
N ARG A 117 4.35 22.95 -2.52
CA ARG A 117 5.03 24.03 -1.77
C ARG A 117 6.52 24.14 -2.05
N GLY A 118 7.16 23.06 -2.45
CA GLY A 118 8.61 22.90 -2.40
C GLY A 118 9.38 23.16 -3.68
N ILE A 119 8.72 23.25 -4.83
CA ILE A 119 9.42 23.39 -6.12
C ILE A 119 9.82 24.86 -6.41
N THR A 120 9.28 25.83 -5.68
CA THR A 120 9.66 27.23 -5.81
C THR A 120 10.79 27.60 -4.83
N GLY A 121 11.97 27.93 -5.36
CA GLY A 121 13.27 28.08 -4.73
C GLY A 121 13.39 28.74 -3.35
N GLU A 122 12.67 29.80 -3.04
CA GLU A 122 12.78 30.48 -1.74
C GLU A 122 12.22 29.68 -0.55
N LYS A 123 11.19 28.86 -0.78
CA LYS A 123 10.58 28.05 0.28
C LYS A 123 11.37 26.78 0.57
N LEU A 124 12.14 26.29 -0.40
CA LEU A 124 13.03 25.14 -0.28
C LEU A 124 14.06 25.37 0.84
N ILE A 125 14.73 26.51 0.85
CA ILE A 125 15.80 26.84 1.78
C ILE A 125 15.32 26.79 3.24
N LYS A 126 14.08 27.20 3.49
CA LYS A 126 13.50 27.25 4.85
C LYS A 126 13.31 25.87 5.49
N TYR A 127 13.09 24.83 4.69
CA TYR A 127 12.82 23.47 5.18
C TYR A 127 14.02 22.53 5.08
N LEU A 128 15.09 22.93 4.38
CA LEU A 128 16.33 22.17 4.31
C LEU A 128 17.03 22.13 5.66
N TYR A 129 17.65 20.98 5.95
CA TYR A 129 18.64 20.87 6.99
C TYR A 129 19.96 21.46 6.51
N HIS A 130 20.75 22.01 7.39
CA HIS A 130 22.04 22.66 7.05
C HIS A 130 23.08 21.68 6.45
N TRP A 131 22.89 20.37 6.59
CA TRP A 131 23.75 19.33 6.02
C TRP A 131 23.25 18.83 4.65
N VAL A 132 22.11 19.32 4.16
CA VAL A 132 21.57 19.00 2.84
C VAL A 132 21.79 20.18 1.92
N ASP A 133 22.61 19.98 0.88
CA ASP A 133 22.92 21.04 -0.08
C ASP A 133 21.69 21.45 -0.88
N PHE A 134 21.58 22.75 -1.12
CA PHE A 134 20.51 23.28 -1.94
C PHE A 134 20.75 22.92 -3.41
N PRO A 135 19.82 22.20 -4.05
CA PRO A 135 20.01 21.68 -5.41
C PRO A 135 19.94 22.73 -6.53
N GLY A 136 19.74 24.01 -6.19
CA GLY A 136 19.45 25.03 -7.21
C GLY A 136 18.11 24.84 -7.88
N THR A 137 18.10 24.55 -9.17
CA THR A 137 16.89 24.21 -9.93
C THR A 137 16.67 22.71 -9.92
N ILE A 138 15.47 22.28 -9.51
CA ILE A 138 15.11 20.87 -9.50
C ILE A 138 14.67 20.43 -10.89
N ASN A 139 15.32 19.42 -11.43
CA ASN A 139 14.90 18.78 -12.69
C ASN A 139 13.67 17.89 -12.43
N VAL A 140 12.52 18.35 -12.89
CA VAL A 140 11.23 17.64 -12.75
C VAL A 140 10.90 16.74 -13.95
N MET A 141 11.82 16.61 -14.92
CA MET A 141 11.62 15.73 -16.06
C MET A 141 12.01 14.29 -15.74
N PHE A 142 11.16 13.35 -16.10
CA PHE A 142 11.37 11.91 -15.93
C PHE A 142 10.97 11.17 -17.21
N TYR A 143 11.94 10.65 -17.95
CA TYR A 143 11.74 9.97 -19.25
C TYR A 143 10.79 10.72 -20.21
N GLY A 144 10.98 12.03 -20.35
CA GLY A 144 10.17 12.88 -21.21
C GLY A 144 8.85 13.38 -20.61
N PHE A 145 8.51 12.94 -19.41
CA PHE A 145 7.31 13.38 -18.69
C PHE A 145 7.66 14.39 -17.58
N ASN A 146 6.82 15.40 -17.45
CA ASN A 146 6.95 16.39 -16.38
C ASN A 146 6.21 15.92 -15.13
N LEU A 147 6.95 15.63 -14.05
CA LEU A 147 6.42 15.15 -12.77
C LEU A 147 5.44 16.12 -12.10
N GLY A 148 5.57 17.42 -12.39
CA GLY A 148 4.68 18.45 -11.87
C GLY A 148 3.39 18.61 -12.68
N LYS A 149 3.29 17.99 -13.87
CA LYS A 149 2.12 18.11 -14.74
C LYS A 149 0.89 17.50 -14.07
N VAL A 150 -0.20 18.25 -14.05
CA VAL A 150 -1.53 17.78 -13.64
C VAL A 150 -2.32 17.30 -14.86
N HIS A 151 -3.38 16.55 -14.64
CA HIS A 151 -4.25 16.00 -15.69
C HIS A 151 -3.52 15.09 -16.70
N ASP A 152 -2.54 14.32 -16.22
CA ASP A 152 -1.86 13.35 -17.06
C ASP A 152 -2.66 12.04 -17.09
N ILE A 153 -3.35 11.82 -18.23
CA ILE A 153 -4.23 10.67 -18.43
C ILE A 153 -3.44 9.36 -18.60
N VAL A 154 -2.21 9.44 -19.11
CA VAL A 154 -1.39 8.25 -19.41
C VAL A 154 -0.96 7.56 -18.13
N TRP A 155 -0.33 8.32 -17.23
CA TRP A 155 0.15 7.77 -15.96
C TRP A 155 -0.98 7.42 -15.00
N ALA A 156 -2.03 8.24 -14.93
CA ALA A 156 -3.23 7.91 -14.16
C ALA A 156 -3.91 6.64 -14.71
N GLY A 157 -3.95 6.49 -16.05
CA GLY A 157 -4.50 5.30 -16.72
C GLY A 157 -3.71 4.03 -16.42
N ILE A 158 -2.38 4.08 -16.52
CA ILE A 158 -1.50 2.94 -16.18
C ILE A 158 -1.76 2.48 -14.75
N VAL A 159 -1.77 3.41 -13.80
CA VAL A 159 -2.02 3.07 -12.39
C VAL A 159 -3.44 2.54 -12.19
N GLY A 160 -4.44 3.13 -12.83
CA GLY A 160 -5.83 2.66 -12.77
C GLY A 160 -5.99 1.21 -13.26
N VAL A 161 -5.34 0.86 -14.38
CA VAL A 161 -5.33 -0.52 -14.91
C VAL A 161 -4.60 -1.48 -13.96
N LEU A 162 -3.45 -1.09 -13.43
CA LEU A 162 -2.72 -1.93 -12.46
C LEU A 162 -3.52 -2.14 -11.17
N MET A 163 -4.23 -1.12 -10.69
CA MET A 163 -5.16 -1.26 -9.56
C MET A 163 -6.30 -2.23 -9.86
N LEU A 164 -6.86 -2.19 -11.08
CA LEU A 164 -7.86 -3.19 -11.50
C LEU A 164 -7.30 -4.61 -11.41
N VAL A 165 -6.08 -4.82 -11.91
CA VAL A 165 -5.41 -6.13 -11.84
C VAL A 165 -5.17 -6.56 -10.39
N GLU A 166 -4.70 -5.66 -9.52
CA GLU A 166 -4.46 -5.95 -8.11
C GLU A 166 -5.75 -6.35 -7.38
N VAL A 167 -6.83 -5.57 -7.55
CA VAL A 167 -8.14 -5.88 -6.96
C VAL A 167 -8.72 -7.17 -7.53
N TYR A 168 -8.55 -7.44 -8.84
CA TYR A 168 -8.96 -8.70 -9.45
C TYR A 168 -8.27 -9.90 -8.83
N ILE A 169 -6.94 -9.82 -8.64
CA ILE A 169 -6.16 -10.88 -7.98
C ILE A 169 -6.63 -11.06 -6.52
N GLU A 170 -6.90 -9.97 -5.80
CA GLU A 170 -7.40 -10.03 -4.42
C GLU A 170 -8.77 -10.72 -4.34
N VAL A 171 -9.71 -10.35 -5.21
CA VAL A 171 -11.04 -10.98 -5.28
C VAL A 171 -10.96 -12.46 -5.65
N ARG A 172 -10.10 -12.84 -6.61
CA ARG A 172 -9.89 -14.25 -6.98
C ARG A 172 -9.25 -15.09 -5.87
N ARG A 173 -8.38 -14.50 -5.08
CA ARG A 173 -7.76 -15.16 -3.91
C ARG A 173 -8.78 -15.48 -2.81
N ASN A 174 -9.77 -14.61 -2.64
CA ASN A 174 -10.89 -14.86 -1.74
C ASN A 174 -11.82 -15.88 -2.40
N LYS A 175 -11.62 -17.17 -2.15
CA LYS A 175 -12.37 -18.31 -2.73
C LYS A 175 -13.90 -18.28 -2.51
N LYS A 176 -14.44 -17.20 -1.93
CA LYS A 176 -15.87 -16.99 -1.75
C LYS A 176 -16.49 -16.40 -3.00
N ALA A 177 -17.73 -16.77 -3.30
CA ALA A 177 -18.48 -16.13 -4.38
C ALA A 177 -18.52 -14.60 -4.15
N PRO A 178 -18.18 -13.77 -5.15
CA PRO A 178 -18.15 -12.32 -5.00
C PRO A 178 -19.55 -11.81 -4.64
N THR A 179 -19.63 -10.99 -3.60
CA THR A 179 -20.86 -10.31 -3.22
C THR A 179 -21.07 -9.08 -4.10
N LYS A 180 -22.30 -8.52 -4.13
CA LYS A 180 -22.58 -7.27 -4.84
C LYS A 180 -21.66 -6.13 -4.36
N SER A 181 -21.30 -6.11 -3.09
CA SER A 181 -20.36 -5.16 -2.51
C SER A 181 -18.94 -5.34 -3.06
N ASP A 182 -18.49 -6.57 -3.28
CA ASP A 182 -17.17 -6.85 -3.84
C ASP A 182 -17.09 -6.41 -5.31
N LEU A 183 -18.16 -6.59 -6.08
CA LEU A 183 -18.25 -6.12 -7.46
C LEU A 183 -18.26 -4.58 -7.55
N LEU A 184 -18.97 -3.91 -6.63
CA LEU A 184 -18.96 -2.46 -6.55
C LEU A 184 -17.56 -1.94 -6.20
N TYR A 185 -16.89 -2.56 -5.23
CA TYR A 185 -15.52 -2.24 -4.86
C TYR A 185 -14.53 -2.45 -6.01
N PHE A 186 -14.70 -3.53 -6.76
CA PHE A 186 -13.87 -3.87 -7.92
C PHE A 186 -13.87 -2.78 -9.00
N ILE A 187 -15.00 -2.14 -9.23
CA ILE A 187 -15.13 -1.10 -10.26
C ILE A 187 -14.84 0.28 -9.67
N LEU A 188 -15.47 0.60 -8.52
CA LEU A 188 -15.45 1.95 -7.95
C LEU A 188 -14.06 2.35 -7.46
N PHE A 189 -13.31 1.41 -6.84
CA PHE A 189 -12.02 1.73 -6.25
C PHE A 189 -10.94 2.10 -7.30
N PRO A 190 -10.72 1.32 -8.37
CA PRO A 190 -9.78 1.71 -9.43
C PRO A 190 -10.21 2.98 -10.18
N LEU A 191 -11.51 3.16 -10.39
CA LEU A 191 -12.04 4.34 -11.07
C LEU A 191 -11.87 5.60 -10.24
N ALA A 192 -12.12 5.52 -8.93
CA ALA A 192 -11.86 6.60 -7.98
C ALA A 192 -10.36 6.94 -7.90
N THR A 193 -9.50 5.90 -7.90
CA THR A 193 -8.03 6.08 -7.91
C THR A 193 -7.57 6.75 -9.19
N PHE A 194 -8.07 6.31 -10.35
CA PHE A 194 -7.78 6.94 -11.65
C PHE A 194 -8.16 8.42 -11.64
N TYR A 195 -9.39 8.75 -11.23
CA TYR A 195 -9.89 10.12 -11.20
C TYR A 195 -9.08 11.00 -10.25
N LEU A 196 -8.75 10.49 -9.07
CA LEU A 196 -7.93 11.18 -8.09
C LEU A 196 -6.53 11.46 -8.64
N LEU A 197 -5.88 10.47 -9.25
CA LEU A 197 -4.54 10.63 -9.83
C LEU A 197 -4.53 11.53 -11.07
N TRP A 198 -5.61 11.56 -11.83
CA TRP A 198 -5.74 12.46 -12.97
C TRP A 198 -5.78 13.93 -12.54
N ILE A 199 -6.45 14.26 -11.43
CA ILE A 199 -6.49 15.63 -10.90
C ILE A 199 -5.15 16.05 -10.29
N LEU A 200 -4.39 15.10 -9.76
CA LEU A 200 -3.17 15.35 -9.02
C LEU A 200 -1.92 15.38 -9.93
N PRO A 201 -0.79 16.02 -9.52
CA PRO A 201 0.46 15.98 -10.28
C PRO A 201 0.96 14.55 -10.52
N MET A 202 1.58 14.32 -11.68
CA MET A 202 2.06 13.00 -12.17
C MET A 202 2.97 12.27 -11.17
N VAL A 203 3.75 12.97 -10.38
CA VAL A 203 4.62 12.36 -9.36
C VAL A 203 3.87 11.42 -8.43
N LYS A 204 2.57 11.64 -8.19
CA LYS A 204 1.76 10.76 -7.35
C LYS A 204 1.40 9.46 -8.05
N SER A 205 1.18 9.51 -9.35
CA SER A 205 1.03 8.30 -10.14
C SER A 205 2.31 7.45 -10.07
N LEU A 206 3.49 8.07 -10.16
CA LEU A 206 4.77 7.39 -10.00
C LEU A 206 4.94 6.77 -8.61
N PHE A 207 4.57 7.50 -7.55
CA PHE A 207 4.60 6.99 -6.17
C PHE A 207 3.66 5.78 -5.99
N VAL A 208 2.40 5.89 -6.47
CA VAL A 208 1.42 4.80 -6.37
C VAL A 208 1.85 3.60 -7.21
N LEU A 209 2.34 3.83 -8.43
CA LEU A 209 2.90 2.79 -9.29
C LEU A 209 4.03 2.00 -8.60
N THR A 210 5.03 2.72 -8.08
CA THR A 210 6.16 2.11 -7.36
C THR A 210 5.65 1.32 -6.15
N SER A 211 4.66 1.84 -5.44
CA SER A 211 4.03 1.18 -4.30
C SER A 211 3.32 -0.11 -4.68
N ILE A 212 2.57 -0.12 -5.79
CA ILE A 212 1.88 -1.31 -6.32
C ILE A 212 2.89 -2.37 -6.73
N VAL A 213 3.91 -1.99 -7.51
CA VAL A 213 4.96 -2.92 -7.96
C VAL A 213 5.69 -3.54 -6.77
N PHE A 214 6.07 -2.74 -5.78
CA PHE A 214 6.69 -3.25 -4.55
C PHE A 214 5.77 -4.23 -3.82
N SER A 215 4.50 -3.90 -3.64
CA SER A 215 3.50 -4.77 -2.99
C SER A 215 3.27 -6.06 -3.78
N ALA A 216 3.22 -5.98 -5.11
CA ALA A 216 3.05 -7.16 -5.97
C ALA A 216 4.20 -8.16 -5.85
N ILE A 217 5.40 -7.68 -5.55
CA ILE A 217 6.58 -8.55 -5.32
C ILE A 217 6.59 -9.07 -3.88
N VAL A 218 6.43 -8.18 -2.90
CA VAL A 218 6.67 -8.48 -1.49
C VAL A 218 5.52 -9.27 -0.85
N ASN A 219 4.26 -8.94 -1.16
CA ASN A 219 3.10 -9.60 -0.54
C ASN A 219 3.03 -11.11 -0.81
N PRO A 220 3.27 -11.61 -2.04
CA PRO A 220 3.31 -13.07 -2.29
C PRO A 220 4.43 -13.76 -1.51
N LEU A 221 5.61 -13.12 -1.39
CA LEU A 221 6.74 -13.67 -0.64
C LEU A 221 6.40 -13.78 0.85
N LEU A 222 5.83 -12.72 1.44
CA LEU A 222 5.39 -12.72 2.83
C LEU A 222 4.30 -13.78 3.06
N HIS A 223 3.32 -13.86 2.14
CA HIS A 223 2.25 -14.85 2.23
C HIS A 223 2.79 -16.29 2.22
N SER A 224 3.70 -16.59 1.31
CA SER A 224 4.35 -17.90 1.22
C SER A 224 5.15 -18.23 2.48
N ALA A 225 5.88 -17.26 3.03
CA ALA A 225 6.68 -17.44 4.25
C ALA A 225 5.83 -17.67 5.51
N MET A 226 4.58 -17.13 5.54
CA MET A 226 3.70 -17.18 6.70
C MET A 226 2.71 -18.33 6.67
N LYS A 227 2.53 -19.00 5.52
CA LYS A 227 1.71 -20.23 5.48
C LYS A 227 2.37 -21.31 6.30
N PRO A 228 1.65 -21.90 7.27
CA PRO A 228 2.18 -23.07 7.99
C PRO A 228 2.45 -24.18 6.98
N LYS A 229 3.66 -24.75 7.01
CA LYS A 229 3.95 -25.99 6.28
C LYS A 229 2.91 -27.02 6.68
N LYS A 230 2.11 -27.52 5.72
CA LYS A 230 1.29 -28.71 5.96
C LYS A 230 2.20 -29.75 6.59
N LYS A 231 1.92 -30.17 7.84
CA LYS A 231 2.51 -31.37 8.37
C LYS A 231 2.14 -32.48 7.38
N ALA A 232 3.14 -33.13 6.79
CA ALA A 232 2.94 -34.35 6.06
C ALA A 232 2.26 -35.30 7.07
N ASP A 233 1.03 -35.69 6.76
CA ASP A 233 0.37 -36.78 7.47
C ASP A 233 1.29 -38.00 7.30
N THR A 234 2.00 -38.31 8.36
CA THR A 234 2.67 -39.58 8.51
C THR A 234 1.54 -40.58 8.75
N ASP A 235 0.96 -41.06 7.65
CA ASP A 235 0.16 -42.28 7.69
C ASP A 235 1.10 -43.43 8.14
N THR A 236 1.15 -43.64 9.43
CA THR A 236 1.59 -44.90 10.00
C THR A 236 0.33 -45.76 10.17
N HIS A 237 0.02 -46.49 9.12
CA HIS A 237 -0.76 -47.71 9.27
C HIS A 237 0.00 -48.69 10.19
N HIS A 238 -0.59 -48.97 11.32
CA HIS A 238 -0.42 -50.20 12.06
C HIS A 238 -1.80 -50.79 12.38
#